data_bd94849b665b90e26e10645505fca3b3
#
_entry.id   bd94849b665b90e26e10645505fca3b3
#
_cell.length_a   1.000
_cell.length_b   1.000
_cell.length_c   1.000
_cell.angle_alpha   90.00
_cell.angle_beta   90.00
_cell.angle_gamma   90.00
#
_symmetry.space_group_name_H-M   'P 1'
#
loop_
_entity.id
_entity.type
_entity.pdbx_description
1 polymer ?
#
loop_
_entity_poly.entity_id
_entity_poly.type
_entity_poly.pdbx_seq_one_letter_code
_entity_poly.pdbx_strand_id
1 'polypeptide(L)'
;MGYVILNTIVPAHRRGGRSIREDGDTVAEERISENAAHVTAYGSAAMAYFGDAVFELLVRRRLIETGISDAGKLNRLAAEYVRAGAQSKAMGRIEGCLSELELAEYKRGRNASGLKVPKSARAVEYRRAPGLEVLVAGLFLR
;
A
#
# COMPACT_ATOMS: atom_id res chain seq x y z
N MET A 1 -5.39 -4.73 9.99
CA MET A 1 -4.65 -5.25 8.80
C MET A 1 -3.75 -4.20 8.14
N GLY A 2 -4.19 -2.99 7.84
CA GLY A 2 -3.35 -1.93 7.28
C GLY A 2 -2.05 -1.62 8.04
N TYR A 3 -2.03 -1.80 9.35
CA TYR A 3 -0.84 -1.63 10.21
C TYR A 3 0.25 -2.69 9.95
N VAL A 4 -0.13 -3.92 9.63
CA VAL A 4 0.84 -5.00 9.34
C VAL A 4 1.54 -4.73 8.01
N ILE A 5 0.79 -4.32 7.00
CA ILE A 5 1.32 -3.99 5.66
C ILE A 5 2.31 -2.82 5.77
N LEU A 6 1.94 -1.75 6.48
CA LEU A 6 2.81 -0.59 6.70
C LEU A 6 4.11 -0.94 7.43
N ASN A 7 4.04 -1.72 8.50
CA ASN A 7 5.23 -2.12 9.27
C ASN A 7 6.15 -3.06 8.49
N THR A 8 5.62 -3.81 7.51
CA THR A 8 6.43 -4.69 6.66
C THR A 8 7.10 -3.92 5.52
N ILE A 9 6.43 -2.88 5.00
CA ILE A 9 6.95 -2.05 3.90
C ILE A 9 8.01 -1.06 4.39
N VAL A 10 7.77 -0.44 5.55
CA VAL A 10 8.69 0.51 6.18
C VAL A 10 8.89 0.08 7.64
N PRO A 11 9.87 -0.78 7.93
CA PRO A 11 10.09 -1.31 9.27
C PRO A 11 10.36 -0.20 10.29
N ALA A 12 9.68 -0.31 11.44
CA ALA A 12 9.88 0.60 12.55
C ALA A 12 11.26 0.42 13.16
N HIS A 13 11.98 1.50 13.39
CA HIS A 13 12.95 1.54 14.45
C HIS A 13 12.18 1.50 15.78
N ARG A 14 12.44 0.46 16.59
CA ARG A 14 11.65 0.15 17.81
C ARG A 14 11.61 1.31 18.78
N ARG A 15 10.40 1.77 19.12
CA ARG A 15 10.04 2.29 20.46
C ARG A 15 8.64 1.80 20.81
N GLY A 16 8.55 1.25 22.01
CA GLY A 16 7.45 0.70 22.78
C GLY A 16 5.99 0.90 22.32
N GLY A 17 5.26 -0.21 22.21
CA GLY A 17 3.86 -0.27 21.83
C GLY A 17 2.89 -0.06 22.99
N ARG A 18 1.67 0.46 22.67
CA ARG A 18 0.45 0.35 23.48
C ARG A 18 -0.56 -0.51 22.74
N SER A 19 -1.15 -1.44 23.50
CA SER A 19 -2.24 -2.33 23.09
C SER A 19 -3.57 -1.58 23.01
N ILE A 20 -4.39 -1.86 21.99
CA ILE A 20 -5.77 -1.38 21.84
C ILE A 20 -6.70 -2.58 21.96
N ARG A 21 -7.83 -2.39 22.68
CA ARG A 21 -8.83 -3.41 23.00
C ARG A 21 -9.86 -3.54 21.87
N GLU A 22 -10.35 -4.76 21.70
CA GLU A 22 -11.39 -5.17 20.75
C GLU A 22 -12.75 -5.08 21.44
N ASP A 23 -13.72 -4.34 20.85
CA ASP A 23 -15.17 -4.51 21.06
C ASP A 23 -15.93 -3.74 19.96
N GLY A 24 -16.63 -4.47 19.03
CA GLY A 24 -17.52 -3.83 18.05
C GLY A 24 -17.72 -4.51 16.68
N ASP A 25 -18.00 -5.83 16.64
CA ASP A 25 -17.83 -6.61 15.41
C ASP A 25 -18.96 -6.52 14.35
N THR A 26 -20.20 -6.20 14.64
CA THR A 26 -21.29 -6.33 13.66
C THR A 26 -21.52 -5.12 12.76
N VAL A 27 -21.38 -3.90 13.28
CA VAL A 27 -21.53 -2.64 12.50
C VAL A 27 -20.32 -2.38 11.60
N ALA A 28 -19.17 -2.93 11.98
CA ALA A 28 -17.95 -2.82 11.20
C ALA A 28 -18.00 -3.68 9.91
N GLU A 29 -18.59 -4.86 9.97
CA GLU A 29 -18.69 -5.77 8.82
C GLU A 29 -19.62 -5.23 7.71
N GLU A 30 -20.76 -4.62 8.07
CA GLU A 30 -21.68 -3.98 7.11
C GLU A 30 -21.01 -2.78 6.42
N ARG A 31 -20.32 -1.91 7.18
CA ARG A 31 -19.56 -0.77 6.63
C ARG A 31 -18.42 -1.20 5.72
N ILE A 32 -17.73 -2.27 6.06
CA ILE A 32 -16.65 -2.83 5.23
C ILE A 32 -17.22 -3.35 3.91
N SER A 33 -18.39 -3.99 3.93
CA SER A 33 -19.06 -4.50 2.74
C SER A 33 -19.53 -3.36 1.82
N GLU A 34 -20.15 -2.31 2.35
CA GLU A 34 -20.56 -1.13 1.58
C GLU A 34 -19.37 -0.38 0.99
N ASN A 35 -18.33 -0.17 1.79
CA ASN A 35 -17.10 0.48 1.32
C ASN A 35 -16.35 -0.36 0.29
N ALA A 36 -16.34 -1.68 0.42
CA ALA A 36 -15.75 -2.58 -0.59
C ALA A 36 -16.47 -2.49 -1.93
N ALA A 37 -17.79 -2.41 -1.93
CA ALA A 37 -18.59 -2.20 -3.14
C ALA A 37 -18.29 -0.84 -3.80
N HIS A 38 -18.13 0.22 -2.99
CA HIS A 38 -17.74 1.55 -3.48
C HIS A 38 -16.35 1.56 -4.12
N VAL A 39 -15.39 0.89 -3.52
CA VAL A 39 -14.00 0.81 -4.00
C VAL A 39 -13.90 0.07 -5.34
N THR A 40 -14.75 -0.94 -5.57
CA THR A 40 -14.77 -1.66 -6.84
C THR A 40 -15.35 -0.85 -8.00
N ALA A 41 -16.11 0.22 -7.72
CA ALA A 41 -16.66 1.11 -8.74
C ALA A 41 -15.59 1.97 -9.44
N TYR A 42 -14.46 2.23 -8.80
CA TYR A 42 -13.40 3.02 -9.40
C TYR A 42 -12.52 2.19 -10.34
N GLY A 43 -12.13 2.77 -11.48
CA GLY A 43 -11.21 2.15 -12.42
C GLY A 43 -9.81 1.95 -11.82
N SER A 44 -9.13 0.88 -12.24
CA SER A 44 -7.79 0.53 -11.71
C SER A 44 -6.77 1.66 -11.86
N ALA A 45 -6.81 2.44 -12.94
CA ALA A 45 -5.91 3.57 -13.15
C ALA A 45 -6.15 4.70 -12.13
N ALA A 46 -7.41 5.02 -11.83
CA ALA A 46 -7.75 6.02 -10.81
C ALA A 46 -7.35 5.55 -9.41
N MET A 47 -7.56 4.26 -9.12
CA MET A 47 -7.15 3.67 -7.85
C MET A 47 -5.63 3.65 -7.70
N ALA A 48 -4.87 3.31 -8.75
CA ALA A 48 -3.42 3.37 -8.72
C ALA A 48 -2.91 4.81 -8.50
N TYR A 49 -3.46 5.77 -9.23
CA TYR A 49 -3.13 7.20 -9.06
C TYR A 49 -3.35 7.69 -7.62
N PHE A 50 -4.49 7.33 -7.04
CA PHE A 50 -4.79 7.68 -5.65
C PHE A 50 -3.89 6.93 -4.67
N GLY A 51 -3.68 5.64 -4.90
CA GLY A 51 -2.86 4.78 -4.05
C GLY A 51 -1.38 5.16 -4.02
N ASP A 52 -0.83 5.67 -5.10
CA ASP A 52 0.53 6.21 -5.15
C ASP A 52 0.69 7.37 -4.15
N ALA A 53 -0.24 8.32 -4.15
CA ALA A 53 -0.24 9.43 -3.20
C ALA A 53 -0.39 8.96 -1.75
N VAL A 54 -1.29 8.00 -1.51
CA VAL A 54 -1.47 7.40 -0.17
C VAL A 54 -0.21 6.66 0.28
N PHE A 55 0.40 5.88 -0.61
CA PHE A 55 1.63 5.16 -0.30
C PHE A 55 2.76 6.13 0.06
N GLU A 56 2.94 7.20 -0.71
CA GLU A 56 3.93 8.23 -0.42
C GLU A 56 3.64 8.91 0.93
N LEU A 57 2.38 9.25 1.22
CA LEU A 57 1.98 9.81 2.51
C LEU A 57 2.37 8.90 3.67
N LEU A 58 2.09 7.61 3.56
CA LEU A 58 2.40 6.62 4.59
C LEU A 58 3.92 6.45 4.80
N VAL A 59 4.70 6.44 3.72
CA VAL A 59 6.16 6.42 3.78
C VAL A 59 6.68 7.67 4.50
N ARG A 60 6.22 8.86 4.12
CA ARG A 60 6.63 10.12 4.74
C ARG A 60 6.26 10.18 6.21
N ARG A 61 5.04 9.79 6.56
CA ARG A 61 4.60 9.66 7.95
C ARG A 61 5.55 8.78 8.76
N ARG A 62 5.88 7.61 8.21
CA ARG A 62 6.77 6.66 8.88
C ARG A 62 8.18 7.23 9.09
N LEU A 63 8.70 7.95 8.10
CA LEU A 63 10.01 8.58 8.19
C LEU A 63 10.05 9.68 9.26
N ILE A 64 9.00 10.50 9.39
CA ILE A 64 8.90 11.53 10.45
C ILE A 64 8.91 10.88 11.84
N GLU A 65 8.23 9.75 12.01
CA GLU A 65 8.19 9.00 13.27
C GLU A 65 9.58 8.49 13.71
N THR A 66 10.57 8.45 12.82
CA THR A 66 11.97 8.12 13.17
C THR A 66 12.71 9.25 13.89
N GLY A 67 12.11 10.45 13.97
CA GLY A 67 12.72 11.63 14.61
C GLY A 67 13.69 12.40 13.70
N ILE A 68 13.77 12.08 12.40
CA ILE A 68 14.55 12.84 11.43
C ILE A 68 13.85 14.18 11.18
N SER A 69 14.54 15.31 11.37
CA SER A 69 14.02 16.67 11.16
C SER A 69 14.53 17.31 9.87
N ASP A 70 15.59 16.79 9.26
CA ASP A 70 16.15 17.32 8.01
C ASP A 70 15.29 16.92 6.82
N ALA A 71 14.62 17.89 6.19
CA ALA A 71 13.71 17.66 5.06
C ALA A 71 14.43 17.09 3.83
N GLY A 72 15.67 17.48 3.58
CA GLY A 72 16.45 16.94 2.47
C GLY A 72 16.76 15.45 2.66
N LYS A 73 17.10 15.06 3.89
CA LYS A 73 17.32 13.64 4.25
C LYS A 73 16.02 12.86 4.17
N LEU A 74 14.90 13.40 4.66
CA LEU A 74 13.58 12.78 4.55
C LEU A 74 13.18 12.52 3.09
N ASN A 75 13.37 13.51 2.20
CA ASN A 75 13.06 13.35 0.78
C ASN A 75 13.94 12.28 0.10
N ARG A 76 15.23 12.23 0.39
CA ARG A 76 16.11 11.18 -0.16
C ARG A 76 15.68 9.80 0.29
N LEU A 77 15.35 9.63 1.57
CA LEU A 77 14.87 8.37 2.11
C LEU A 77 13.49 7.99 1.53
N ALA A 78 12.56 8.94 1.43
CA ALA A 78 11.26 8.68 0.82
C ALA A 78 11.40 8.15 -0.61
N ALA A 79 12.27 8.78 -1.43
CA ALA A 79 12.53 8.35 -2.80
C ALA A 79 13.05 6.91 -2.89
N GLU A 80 13.77 6.41 -1.87
CA GLU A 80 14.23 5.02 -1.82
C GLU A 80 13.06 4.02 -1.69
N TYR A 81 12.01 4.37 -0.95
CA TYR A 81 10.85 3.51 -0.68
C TYR A 81 9.79 3.56 -1.78
N VAL A 82 9.61 4.72 -2.43
CA VAL A 82 8.54 4.88 -3.43
C VAL A 82 8.92 4.38 -4.83
N ARG A 83 10.19 3.99 -5.06
CA ARG A 83 10.61 3.41 -6.34
C ARG A 83 9.91 2.09 -6.63
N ALA A 84 9.56 1.84 -7.90
CA ALA A 84 8.89 0.61 -8.34
C ALA A 84 9.61 -0.68 -7.88
N GLY A 85 10.95 -0.69 -7.88
CA GLY A 85 11.72 -1.84 -7.38
C GLY A 85 11.56 -2.07 -5.87
N ALA A 86 11.45 -1.00 -5.06
CA ALA A 86 11.20 -1.11 -3.63
C ALA A 86 9.76 -1.57 -3.35
N GLN A 87 8.79 -1.01 -4.06
CA GLN A 87 7.38 -1.41 -4.01
C GLN A 87 7.22 -2.90 -4.40
N SER A 88 7.90 -3.35 -5.45
CA SER A 88 7.90 -4.76 -5.87
C SER A 88 8.45 -5.70 -4.79
N LYS A 89 9.55 -5.31 -4.14
CA LYS A 89 10.11 -6.08 -3.02
C LYS A 89 9.18 -6.10 -1.82
N ALA A 90 8.57 -4.98 -1.49
CA ALA A 90 7.60 -4.87 -0.42
C ALA A 90 6.40 -5.79 -0.67
N MET A 91 5.86 -5.76 -1.88
CA MET A 91 4.75 -6.64 -2.28
C MET A 91 5.11 -8.12 -2.16
N GLY A 92 6.32 -8.52 -2.56
CA GLY A 92 6.78 -9.91 -2.42
C GLY A 92 6.84 -10.42 -0.97
N ARG A 93 6.94 -9.51 0.01
CA ARG A 93 6.95 -9.86 1.44
C ARG A 93 5.55 -10.03 2.03
N ILE A 94 4.57 -9.33 1.48
CA ILE A 94 3.21 -9.28 2.03
C ILE A 94 2.20 -10.12 1.24
N GLU A 95 2.51 -10.52 0.00
CA GLU A 95 1.59 -11.20 -0.92
C GLU A 95 0.96 -12.46 -0.28
N GLY A 96 1.73 -13.22 0.49
CA GLY A 96 1.26 -14.41 1.19
C GLY A 96 0.41 -14.14 2.45
N CYS A 97 0.31 -12.89 2.89
CA CYS A 97 -0.45 -12.50 4.07
C CYS A 97 -1.75 -11.76 3.72
N LEU A 98 -2.03 -11.57 2.42
CA LEU A 98 -3.21 -10.86 1.96
C LEU A 98 -4.46 -11.73 2.10
N SER A 99 -5.57 -11.11 2.53
CA SER A 99 -6.90 -11.69 2.41
C SER A 99 -7.30 -11.85 0.94
N GLU A 100 -8.36 -12.60 0.67
CA GLU A 100 -8.87 -12.79 -0.69
C GLU A 100 -9.25 -11.47 -1.37
N LEU A 101 -9.87 -10.55 -0.63
CA LEU A 101 -10.23 -9.22 -1.12
C LEU A 101 -8.99 -8.39 -1.48
N GLU A 102 -8.02 -8.34 -0.59
CA GLU A 102 -6.77 -7.61 -0.79
C GLU A 102 -5.97 -8.17 -1.98
N LEU A 103 -5.95 -9.50 -2.11
CA LEU A 103 -5.32 -10.17 -3.24
C LEU A 103 -6.04 -9.87 -4.56
N ALA A 104 -7.38 -9.78 -4.55
CA ALA A 104 -8.17 -9.41 -5.72
C ALA A 104 -7.87 -7.95 -6.16
N GLU A 105 -7.79 -7.02 -5.21
CA GLU A 105 -7.41 -5.62 -5.49
C GLU A 105 -6.00 -5.51 -6.06
N TYR A 106 -5.04 -6.19 -5.45
CA TYR A 106 -3.69 -6.26 -5.96
C TYR A 106 -3.63 -6.80 -7.40
N LYS A 107 -4.29 -7.93 -7.66
CA LYS A 107 -4.35 -8.54 -9.01
C LYS A 107 -5.00 -7.60 -10.01
N ARG A 108 -6.04 -6.86 -9.63
CA ARG A 108 -6.72 -5.87 -10.46
C ARG A 108 -5.76 -4.76 -10.91
N GLY A 109 -4.96 -4.22 -10.00
CA GLY A 109 -3.93 -3.21 -10.32
C GLY A 109 -2.81 -3.78 -11.17
N ARG A 110 -2.27 -4.94 -10.80
CA ARG A 110 -1.20 -5.63 -11.52
C ARG A 110 -1.56 -5.95 -12.97
N ASN A 111 -2.82 -6.29 -13.23
CA ASN A 111 -3.33 -6.72 -14.52
C ASN A 111 -4.02 -5.60 -15.31
N ALA A 112 -4.00 -4.35 -14.81
CA ALA A 112 -4.63 -3.22 -15.47
C ALA A 112 -4.12 -3.08 -16.91
N SER A 113 -5.05 -2.95 -17.86
CA SER A 113 -4.72 -2.70 -19.27
C SER A 113 -4.18 -1.29 -19.45
N GLY A 114 -3.21 -1.11 -20.38
CA GLY A 114 -2.65 0.20 -20.69
C GLY A 114 -1.32 0.53 -20.01
N LEU A 115 -0.81 -0.33 -19.13
CA LEU A 115 0.52 -0.19 -18.58
C LEU A 115 1.55 -0.45 -19.68
N LYS A 116 2.23 0.60 -20.14
CA LYS A 116 3.39 0.49 -21.02
C LYS A 116 4.55 -0.11 -20.22
N VAL A 117 4.69 -1.42 -20.30
CA VAL A 117 5.82 -2.12 -19.67
C VAL A 117 7.07 -1.89 -20.54
N PRO A 118 8.16 -1.33 -19.99
CA PRO A 118 9.42 -1.24 -20.70
C PRO A 118 9.91 -2.64 -21.13
N LYS A 119 10.51 -2.75 -22.30
CA LYS A 119 11.05 -4.03 -22.84
C LYS A 119 12.22 -4.62 -22.02
N SER A 120 12.64 -3.97 -20.94
CA SER A 120 13.73 -4.41 -20.09
C SER A 120 13.29 -5.55 -19.15
N ALA A 121 14.24 -6.38 -18.71
CA ALA A 121 14.07 -7.62 -17.94
C ALA A 121 13.33 -7.51 -16.58
N ARG A 122 12.80 -6.33 -16.23
CA ARG A 122 12.11 -6.05 -14.97
C ARG A 122 10.60 -5.85 -15.13
N ALA A 123 9.99 -6.42 -16.16
CA ALA A 123 8.54 -6.30 -16.43
C ALA A 123 7.66 -6.73 -15.25
N VAL A 124 8.11 -7.72 -14.47
CA VAL A 124 7.39 -8.21 -13.28
C VAL A 124 7.42 -7.16 -12.17
N GLU A 125 8.54 -6.50 -11.93
CA GLU A 125 8.65 -5.43 -10.92
C GLU A 125 7.74 -4.25 -11.28
N TYR A 126 7.71 -3.89 -12.56
CA TYR A 126 6.89 -2.80 -13.07
C TYR A 126 5.38 -3.03 -12.89
N ARG A 127 4.94 -4.28 -13.00
CA ARG A 127 3.51 -4.62 -12.80
C ARG A 127 3.11 -4.74 -11.33
N ARG A 128 4.06 -5.03 -10.45
CA ARG A 128 3.79 -5.15 -9.01
C ARG A 128 3.53 -3.79 -8.36
N ALA A 129 4.18 -2.72 -8.82
CA ALA A 129 3.99 -1.39 -8.27
C ALA A 129 2.53 -0.90 -8.39
N PRO A 130 1.89 -0.85 -9.57
CA PRO A 130 0.47 -0.49 -9.68
C PRO A 130 -0.46 -1.43 -8.90
N GLY A 131 -0.09 -2.70 -8.76
CA GLY A 131 -0.81 -3.64 -7.92
C GLY A 131 -0.81 -3.20 -6.45
N LEU A 132 0.36 -2.83 -5.91
CA LEU A 132 0.50 -2.32 -4.56
C LEU A 132 -0.26 -1.01 -4.37
N GLU A 133 -0.20 -0.11 -5.34
CA GLU A 133 -0.92 1.18 -5.30
C GLU A 133 -2.43 0.96 -5.21
N VAL A 134 -3.02 0.09 -6.04
CA VAL A 134 -4.45 -0.25 -5.97
C VAL A 134 -4.81 -0.90 -4.63
N LEU A 135 -3.99 -1.81 -4.13
CA LEU A 135 -4.17 -2.41 -2.81
C LEU A 135 -4.17 -1.36 -1.70
N VAL A 136 -3.19 -0.46 -1.69
CA VAL A 136 -3.08 0.61 -0.68
C VAL A 136 -4.26 1.57 -0.77
N ALA A 137 -4.72 1.91 -1.98
CA ALA A 137 -5.92 2.72 -2.18
C ALA A 137 -7.15 2.05 -1.57
N GLY A 138 -7.35 0.76 -1.83
CA GLY A 138 -8.47 0.00 -1.28
C GLY A 138 -8.46 -0.06 0.24
N LEU A 139 -7.29 -0.30 0.83
CA LEU A 139 -7.11 -0.30 2.29
C LEU A 139 -7.37 1.06 2.93
N PHE A 140 -7.04 2.14 2.24
CA PHE A 140 -7.23 3.49 2.76
C PHE A 140 -8.68 3.97 2.68
N LEU A 141 -9.43 3.52 1.66
CA LEU A 141 -10.82 3.92 1.43
C LEU A 141 -11.85 3.08 2.21
N ARG A 142 -11.44 1.96 2.79
CA ARG A 142 -12.24 1.13 3.70
C ARG A 142 -12.09 1.60 5.14
#